data_0003773f742e31cd7d6c55eba8e5b826
#
_entry.id   0003773f742e31cd7d6c55eba8e5b826
#
_cell.length_a   1.000
_cell.length_b   1.000
_cell.length_c   1.000
_cell.angle_alpha   90.00
_cell.angle_beta   90.00
_cell.angle_gamma   90.00
#
_symmetry.space_group_name_H-M   'P 1'
#
loop_
_entity.id
_entity.type
_entity.pdbx_description
1 polymer ?
#
loop_
_entity_poly.entity_id
_entity_poly.type
_entity_poly.pdbx_seq_one_letter_code
_entity_poly.pdbx_strand_id
1 'polypeptide(L)'
;MVGTIIFFIFVSMFFFCIYRLTLKYTPKLIFNKNGEIVKILSKMTSVKKPYRPTPWLFNKHLQTIYSLKLRGKTSYKPKKEVIFFKDGGQVTIEYFVKDSLYLEAPLCFILHTFGGSSRESCTNFMANYFMKNDYRVVICSSRGCNGSKITSKRLFNAYQTDDLDEIISHVNHKYPNAVKRFVIGFSMGSIVASQYGVDCDEKIIDGIICISHNLESKKCVQLLEKPLNNILYNQPMMNSLKHIIQKSPFYTEEEKKKVIKMNNFEGYNYLMACKIIGLNCTDEYYKLIELKPKI
;
A
#
# COMPACT_ATOMS: atom_id res chain seq x y z
N MET A 1 -34.80 24.98 -28.73
CA MET A 1 -33.46 25.05 -28.09
C MET A 1 -33.51 25.46 -26.62
N VAL A 2 -34.06 26.60 -26.23
CA VAL A 2 -34.09 27.06 -24.83
C VAL A 2 -34.78 26.07 -23.89
N GLY A 3 -35.96 25.56 -24.26
CA GLY A 3 -36.72 24.59 -23.46
C GLY A 3 -35.95 23.26 -23.23
N THR A 4 -35.20 22.80 -24.23
CA THR A 4 -34.40 21.60 -24.14
C THR A 4 -33.21 21.79 -23.13
N ILE A 5 -32.61 22.95 -23.16
CA ILE A 5 -31.52 23.30 -22.21
C ILE A 5 -32.06 23.37 -20.79
N ILE A 6 -33.19 24.02 -20.57
CA ILE A 6 -33.83 24.12 -19.27
C ILE A 6 -34.19 22.72 -18.73
N PHE A 7 -34.76 21.85 -19.57
CA PHE A 7 -35.06 20.46 -19.19
C PHE A 7 -33.80 19.71 -18.71
N PHE A 8 -32.69 19.78 -19.44
CA PHE A 8 -31.43 19.12 -19.03
C PHE A 8 -30.86 19.70 -17.74
N ILE A 9 -31.02 21.00 -17.50
CA ILE A 9 -30.59 21.63 -16.25
C ILE A 9 -31.41 21.06 -15.08
N PHE A 10 -32.73 21.00 -15.22
CA PHE A 10 -33.63 20.45 -14.18
C PHE A 10 -33.33 18.97 -13.90
N VAL A 11 -33.14 18.15 -14.92
CA VAL A 11 -32.79 16.74 -14.78
C VAL A 11 -31.42 16.60 -14.08
N SER A 12 -30.45 17.39 -14.44
CA SER A 12 -29.13 17.37 -13.80
C SER A 12 -29.20 17.81 -12.35
N MET A 13 -29.98 18.85 -12.02
CA MET A 13 -30.20 19.29 -10.65
C MET A 13 -30.92 18.22 -9.83
N PHE A 14 -31.93 17.57 -10.40
CA PHE A 14 -32.66 16.50 -9.73
C PHE A 14 -31.73 15.32 -9.37
N PHE A 15 -30.93 14.83 -10.32
CA PHE A 15 -29.93 13.79 -10.06
C PHE A 15 -28.87 14.23 -9.07
N PHE A 16 -28.44 15.48 -9.12
CA PHE A 16 -27.49 16.03 -8.14
C PHE A 16 -28.10 16.07 -6.73
N CYS A 17 -29.38 16.46 -6.60
CA CYS A 17 -30.07 16.43 -5.31
C CYS A 17 -30.20 15.01 -4.76
N ILE A 18 -30.63 14.04 -5.59
CA ILE A 18 -30.68 12.63 -5.20
C ILE A 18 -29.29 12.16 -4.75
N TYR A 19 -28.24 12.42 -5.51
CA TYR A 19 -26.86 12.13 -5.14
C TYR A 19 -26.51 12.73 -3.77
N ARG A 20 -26.82 14.00 -3.54
CA ARG A 20 -26.53 14.70 -2.27
C ARG A 20 -27.26 14.11 -1.08
N LEU A 21 -28.47 13.60 -1.27
CA LEU A 21 -29.30 13.05 -0.21
C LEU A 21 -28.99 11.58 0.08
N THR A 22 -28.69 10.78 -0.94
CA THR A 22 -28.60 9.32 -0.84
C THR A 22 -27.17 8.81 -0.64
N LEU A 23 -26.16 9.39 -1.32
CA LEU A 23 -24.79 8.92 -1.27
C LEU A 23 -23.98 9.61 -0.17
N LYS A 24 -24.23 9.17 1.05
CA LYS A 24 -23.56 9.67 2.26
C LYS A 24 -23.10 8.48 3.11
N TYR A 25 -21.80 8.39 3.33
CA TYR A 25 -21.20 7.31 4.12
C TYR A 25 -20.55 7.88 5.36
N THR A 26 -21.04 7.50 6.53
CA THR A 26 -20.43 7.89 7.80
C THR A 26 -19.37 6.85 8.19
N PRO A 27 -18.11 7.25 8.42
CA PRO A 27 -17.08 6.34 8.88
C PRO A 27 -17.47 5.68 10.20
N LYS A 28 -17.27 4.37 10.32
CA LYS A 28 -17.41 3.65 11.59
C LYS A 28 -16.05 3.64 12.28
N LEU A 29 -15.99 4.26 13.45
CA LEU A 29 -14.77 4.27 14.27
C LEU A 29 -14.78 3.06 15.21
N ILE A 30 -13.72 2.28 15.17
CA ILE A 30 -13.46 1.17 16.08
C ILE A 30 -12.08 1.40 16.67
N PHE A 31 -11.98 1.52 17.99
CA PHE A 31 -10.74 1.83 18.67
C PHE A 31 -10.79 1.40 20.14
N ASN A 32 -9.62 1.19 20.72
CA ASN A 32 -9.51 0.97 22.16
C ASN A 32 -9.79 2.27 22.92
N LYS A 33 -10.85 2.30 23.72
CA LYS A 33 -11.29 3.49 24.47
C LYS A 33 -10.28 3.97 25.52
N ASN A 34 -9.41 3.10 25.97
CA ASN A 34 -8.37 3.41 26.96
C ASN A 34 -7.02 3.75 26.34
N GLY A 35 -6.90 3.71 25.00
CA GLY A 35 -5.66 3.99 24.28
C GLY A 35 -5.43 5.49 24.01
N GLU A 36 -4.18 5.85 23.77
CA GLU A 36 -3.80 7.23 23.41
C GLU A 36 -4.46 7.73 22.12
N ILE A 37 -4.85 6.81 21.24
CA ILE A 37 -5.55 7.11 19.98
C ILE A 37 -6.84 7.92 20.21
N VAL A 38 -7.47 7.79 21.38
CA VAL A 38 -8.68 8.55 21.74
C VAL A 38 -8.41 10.06 21.73
N LYS A 39 -7.26 10.50 22.23
CA LYS A 39 -6.86 11.91 22.24
C LYS A 39 -6.67 12.44 20.82
N ILE A 40 -6.13 11.62 19.92
CA ILE A 40 -5.94 11.95 18.51
C ILE A 40 -7.30 12.05 17.81
N LEU A 41 -8.14 11.02 17.93
CA LEU A 41 -9.46 10.96 17.29
C LEU A 41 -10.40 12.07 17.75
N SER A 42 -10.33 12.47 19.03
CA SER A 42 -11.14 13.58 19.55
C SER A 42 -10.86 14.91 18.84
N LYS A 43 -9.63 15.14 18.44
CA LYS A 43 -9.17 16.34 17.70
C LYS A 43 -9.44 16.25 16.19
N MET A 44 -9.68 15.07 15.64
CA MET A 44 -9.91 14.87 14.21
C MET A 44 -11.35 15.17 13.81
N THR A 45 -11.59 16.31 13.21
CA THR A 45 -12.93 16.67 12.69
C THR A 45 -13.31 15.89 11.44
N SER A 46 -12.34 15.44 10.64
CA SER A 46 -12.55 14.71 9.38
C SER A 46 -13.22 13.36 9.58
N VAL A 47 -12.88 12.62 10.64
CA VAL A 47 -13.45 11.29 10.93
C VAL A 47 -14.90 11.35 11.41
N LYS A 48 -15.38 12.54 11.80
CA LYS A 48 -16.77 12.77 12.21
C LYS A 48 -17.64 13.23 11.05
N LYS A 49 -17.04 13.65 9.94
CA LYS A 49 -17.77 14.13 8.77
C LYS A 49 -18.13 12.96 7.85
N PRO A 50 -19.36 12.93 7.31
CA PRO A 50 -19.70 11.91 6.34
C PRO A 50 -18.92 12.11 5.04
N TYR A 51 -18.40 11.01 4.51
CA TYR A 51 -17.83 10.98 3.18
C TYR A 51 -18.92 11.01 2.11
N ARG A 52 -18.72 11.83 1.09
CA ARG A 52 -19.56 11.84 -0.12
C ARG A 52 -18.64 11.61 -1.32
N PRO A 53 -18.93 10.59 -2.15
CA PRO A 53 -18.13 10.37 -3.34
C PRO A 53 -18.26 11.54 -4.31
N THR A 54 -17.31 11.69 -5.21
CA THR A 54 -17.42 12.62 -6.33
C THR A 54 -18.62 12.24 -7.21
N PRO A 55 -19.50 13.17 -7.67
CA PRO A 55 -20.74 12.83 -8.36
C PRO A 55 -20.62 11.84 -9.51
N TRP A 56 -19.61 11.99 -10.36
CA TRP A 56 -19.34 11.08 -11.48
C TRP A 56 -18.57 9.81 -11.09
N LEU A 57 -18.10 9.71 -9.85
CA LEU A 57 -17.44 8.54 -9.26
C LEU A 57 -18.33 7.91 -8.18
N PHE A 58 -19.62 7.84 -8.41
CA PHE A 58 -20.59 7.28 -7.45
C PHE A 58 -20.41 5.78 -7.20
N ASN A 59 -19.80 5.07 -8.14
CA ASN A 59 -19.54 3.63 -8.04
C ASN A 59 -18.13 3.37 -7.47
N LYS A 60 -18.03 2.42 -6.54
CA LYS A 60 -16.77 2.04 -5.88
C LYS A 60 -15.67 1.63 -6.86
N HIS A 61 -16.01 0.90 -7.93
CA HIS A 61 -15.05 0.48 -8.95
C HIS A 61 -14.54 1.67 -9.77
N LEU A 62 -15.42 2.62 -10.11
CA LEU A 62 -15.02 3.86 -10.79
C LEU A 62 -14.06 4.68 -9.93
N GLN A 63 -14.31 4.81 -8.63
CA GLN A 63 -13.39 5.51 -7.71
C GLN A 63 -12.03 4.85 -7.69
N THR A 64 -11.99 3.52 -7.55
CA THR A 64 -10.73 2.76 -7.51
C THR A 64 -9.95 2.90 -8.82
N ILE A 65 -10.60 2.69 -9.98
CA ILE A 65 -9.93 2.77 -11.29
C ILE A 65 -9.46 4.20 -11.56
N TYR A 66 -10.27 5.19 -11.21
CA TYR A 66 -9.91 6.60 -11.39
C TYR A 66 -8.70 6.97 -10.53
N SER A 67 -8.64 6.52 -9.28
CA SER A 67 -7.50 6.78 -8.40
C SER A 67 -6.19 6.17 -8.92
N LEU A 68 -6.26 5.00 -9.58
CA LEU A 68 -5.09 4.37 -10.20
C LEU A 68 -4.55 5.17 -11.40
N LYS A 69 -5.43 5.91 -12.11
CA LYS A 69 -5.05 6.76 -13.25
C LYS A 69 -4.54 8.13 -12.83
N LEU A 70 -4.89 8.60 -11.65
CA LEU A 70 -4.39 9.85 -11.10
C LEU A 70 -2.93 9.66 -10.69
N ARG A 71 -2.03 9.92 -11.61
CA ARG A 71 -0.60 9.96 -11.30
C ARG A 71 -0.29 11.30 -10.65
N GLY A 72 -0.06 11.27 -9.35
CA GLY A 72 0.46 12.43 -8.64
C GLY A 72 1.82 12.82 -9.23
N LYS A 73 2.01 14.09 -9.53
CA LYS A 73 3.34 14.63 -9.85
C LYS A 73 3.98 15.04 -8.53
N THR A 74 5.13 14.48 -8.21
CA THR A 74 5.93 14.99 -7.09
C THR A 74 6.65 16.25 -7.56
N SER A 75 6.65 17.27 -6.71
CA SER A 75 7.42 18.49 -6.91
C SER A 75 8.91 18.28 -6.59
N TYR A 76 9.27 17.17 -5.99
CA TYR A 76 10.60 16.85 -5.50
C TYR A 76 11.19 15.67 -6.26
N LYS A 77 12.47 15.80 -6.67
CA LYS A 77 13.23 14.68 -7.23
C LYS A 77 13.79 13.82 -6.10
N PRO A 78 13.47 12.53 -6.04
CA PRO A 78 14.04 11.67 -5.01
C PRO A 78 15.53 11.41 -5.22
N LYS A 79 16.28 11.35 -4.12
CA LYS A 79 17.60 10.73 -4.09
C LYS A 79 17.40 9.23 -3.95
N LYS A 80 18.01 8.44 -4.83
CA LYS A 80 17.88 6.98 -4.83
C LYS A 80 19.10 6.34 -4.16
N GLU A 81 18.84 5.29 -3.40
CA GLU A 81 19.87 4.48 -2.77
C GLU A 81 19.50 3.00 -2.90
N VAL A 82 20.49 2.16 -3.13
CA VAL A 82 20.31 0.69 -3.20
C VAL A 82 20.70 0.10 -1.87
N ILE A 83 19.79 -0.65 -1.27
CA ILE A 83 20.03 -1.43 -0.06
C ILE A 83 20.26 -2.89 -0.47
N PHE A 84 21.34 -3.48 0.02
CA PHE A 84 21.66 -4.89 -0.17
C PHE A 84 21.32 -5.65 1.09
N PHE A 85 20.62 -6.76 0.94
CA PHE A 85 20.20 -7.63 2.04
C PHE A 85 21.20 -8.80 2.22
N LYS A 86 21.18 -9.40 3.40
CA LYS A 86 22.06 -10.52 3.77
C LYS A 86 21.91 -11.74 2.85
N ASP A 87 20.75 -11.94 2.24
CA ASP A 87 20.46 -13.03 1.31
C ASP A 87 20.88 -12.75 -0.14
N GLY A 88 21.63 -11.67 -0.38
CA GLY A 88 22.04 -11.21 -1.70
C GLY A 88 20.97 -10.47 -2.49
N GLY A 89 19.77 -10.32 -1.93
CA GLY A 89 18.71 -9.50 -2.50
C GLY A 89 19.02 -8.01 -2.40
N GLN A 90 18.31 -7.21 -3.18
CA GLN A 90 18.40 -5.75 -3.10
C GLN A 90 17.09 -5.04 -3.39
N VAL A 91 16.98 -3.83 -2.87
CA VAL A 91 15.89 -2.90 -3.21
C VAL A 91 16.44 -1.50 -3.45
N THR A 92 15.71 -0.70 -4.21
CA THR A 92 16.00 0.72 -4.37
C THR A 92 15.04 1.51 -3.49
N ILE A 93 15.54 2.21 -2.50
CA ILE A 93 14.74 3.16 -1.72
C ILE A 93 14.88 4.56 -2.28
N GLU A 94 13.87 5.39 -2.05
CA GLU A 94 13.82 6.76 -2.56
C GLU A 94 13.63 7.74 -1.41
N TYR A 95 14.59 8.66 -1.26
CA TYR A 95 14.53 9.73 -0.27
C TYR A 95 13.95 11.00 -0.86
N PHE A 96 12.95 11.52 -0.20
CA PHE A 96 12.39 12.84 -0.44
C PHE A 96 12.73 13.71 0.77
N VAL A 97 13.77 14.51 0.62
CA VAL A 97 14.34 15.34 1.71
C VAL A 97 14.58 16.75 1.16
N LYS A 98 14.13 17.76 1.88
CA LYS A 98 14.48 19.16 1.60
C LYS A 98 15.89 19.42 2.11
N ASP A 99 16.68 20.19 1.36
CA ASP A 99 18.05 20.55 1.78
C ASP A 99 18.09 21.40 3.05
N SER A 100 17.02 22.17 3.31
CA SER A 100 16.87 23.04 4.49
C SER A 100 16.29 22.35 5.74
N LEU A 101 16.21 21.01 5.74
CA LEU A 101 15.58 20.28 6.85
C LEU A 101 16.54 20.21 8.05
N TYR A 102 16.01 20.49 9.26
CA TYR A 102 16.75 20.41 10.51
C TYR A 102 17.08 18.93 10.86
N LEU A 103 18.11 18.73 11.70
CA LEU A 103 18.65 17.39 11.99
C LEU A 103 17.62 16.46 12.65
N GLU A 104 16.79 17.00 13.51
CA GLU A 104 15.76 16.30 14.29
C GLU A 104 14.47 16.05 13.50
N ALA A 105 14.39 16.49 12.25
CA ALA A 105 13.17 16.32 11.45
C ALA A 105 12.67 14.87 11.46
N PRO A 106 11.36 14.63 11.65
CA PRO A 106 10.81 13.30 11.75
C PRO A 106 10.92 12.50 10.44
N LEU A 107 10.96 11.19 10.56
CA LEU A 107 11.02 10.24 9.46
C LEU A 107 9.63 9.66 9.17
N CYS A 108 9.33 9.51 7.89
CA CYS A 108 8.13 8.81 7.42
C CYS A 108 8.53 7.78 6.36
N PHE A 109 8.37 6.50 6.69
CA PHE A 109 8.57 5.37 5.78
C PHE A 109 7.26 5.07 5.08
N ILE A 110 7.25 5.01 3.75
CA ILE A 110 6.05 4.73 2.97
C ILE A 110 6.23 3.45 2.16
N LEU A 111 5.35 2.47 2.40
CA LEU A 111 5.28 1.22 1.66
C LEU A 111 4.17 1.31 0.62
N HIS A 112 4.52 1.03 -0.64
CA HIS A 112 3.60 1.08 -1.77
C HIS A 112 2.64 -0.12 -1.83
N THR A 113 1.69 -0.11 -2.77
CA THR A 113 0.75 -1.19 -3.00
C THR A 113 1.44 -2.41 -3.64
N PHE A 114 0.69 -3.47 -3.90
CA PHE A 114 1.18 -4.68 -4.54
C PHE A 114 1.78 -4.40 -5.93
N GLY A 115 3.07 -4.71 -6.11
CA GLY A 115 3.78 -4.46 -7.36
C GLY A 115 3.92 -2.98 -7.72
N GLY A 116 3.73 -2.09 -6.76
CA GLY A 116 3.66 -0.65 -6.95
C GLY A 116 5.00 0.09 -7.00
N SER A 117 4.93 1.39 -6.86
CA SER A 117 6.11 2.26 -6.91
C SER A 117 5.85 3.62 -6.28
N SER A 118 6.90 4.43 -6.17
CA SER A 118 6.81 5.86 -5.80
C SER A 118 5.92 6.68 -6.73
N ARG A 119 5.62 6.19 -7.93
CA ARG A 119 4.80 6.89 -8.94
C ARG A 119 3.31 6.66 -8.76
N GLU A 120 2.89 5.80 -7.83
CA GLU A 120 1.48 5.64 -7.53
C GLU A 120 0.90 6.91 -6.92
N SER A 121 -0.35 7.22 -7.27
CA SER A 121 -1.06 8.41 -6.81
C SER A 121 -1.06 8.53 -5.28
N CYS A 122 -1.40 7.44 -4.58
CA CYS A 122 -1.48 7.43 -3.11
C CYS A 122 -0.09 7.62 -2.46
N THR A 123 0.93 6.90 -2.93
CA THR A 123 2.30 7.00 -2.42
C THR A 123 2.86 8.40 -2.64
N ASN A 124 2.65 8.93 -3.85
CA ASN A 124 3.14 10.25 -4.23
C ASN A 124 2.43 11.39 -3.47
N PHE A 125 1.11 11.30 -3.34
CA PHE A 125 0.32 12.25 -2.55
C PHE A 125 0.81 12.30 -1.10
N MET A 126 1.01 11.13 -0.48
CA MET A 126 1.45 11.05 0.89
C MET A 126 2.87 11.57 1.07
N ALA A 127 3.78 11.22 0.16
CA ALA A 127 5.15 11.76 0.16
C ALA A 127 5.16 13.29 0.10
N ASN A 128 4.38 13.88 -0.83
CA ASN A 128 4.26 15.33 -0.94
C ASN A 128 3.65 15.98 0.31
N TYR A 129 2.66 15.32 0.93
CA TYR A 129 2.03 15.83 2.14
C TYR A 129 3.03 15.90 3.29
N PHE A 130 3.76 14.82 3.57
CA PHE A 130 4.75 14.77 4.64
C PHE A 130 5.95 15.68 4.37
N MET A 131 6.40 15.76 3.13
CA MET A 131 7.45 16.71 2.72
C MET A 131 7.06 18.16 2.99
N LYS A 132 5.81 18.53 2.71
CA LYS A 132 5.30 19.91 3.01
C LYS A 132 5.26 20.21 4.50
N ASN A 133 5.10 19.18 5.33
CA ASN A 133 5.08 19.29 6.80
C ASN A 133 6.44 18.96 7.44
N ASP A 134 7.52 19.15 6.70
CA ASP A 134 8.90 19.05 7.18
C ASP A 134 9.35 17.68 7.71
N TYR A 135 8.79 16.63 7.12
CA TYR A 135 9.26 15.26 7.33
C TYR A 135 10.32 14.87 6.30
N ARG A 136 11.26 14.03 6.71
CA ARG A 136 12.05 13.21 5.78
C ARG A 136 11.20 12.03 5.37
N VAL A 137 10.98 11.87 4.07
CA VAL A 137 10.18 10.76 3.55
C VAL A 137 11.08 9.75 2.86
N VAL A 138 10.89 8.48 3.19
CA VAL A 138 11.59 7.35 2.58
C VAL A 138 10.54 6.42 1.97
N ILE A 139 10.55 6.27 0.65
CA ILE A 139 9.71 5.27 0.00
C ILE A 139 10.48 3.95 -0.04
N CYS A 140 9.93 2.97 0.66
CA CYS A 140 10.47 1.63 0.77
C CYS A 140 9.93 0.78 -0.39
N SER A 141 10.80 0.44 -1.33
CA SER A 141 10.41 -0.42 -2.45
C SER A 141 10.47 -1.88 -2.04
N SER A 142 9.59 -2.68 -2.64
CA SER A 142 9.65 -4.14 -2.52
C SER A 142 10.60 -4.72 -3.57
N ARG A 143 11.12 -5.92 -3.35
CA ARG A 143 12.02 -6.63 -4.27
C ARG A 143 11.40 -6.76 -5.66
N GLY A 144 12.13 -6.40 -6.70
CA GLY A 144 11.66 -6.40 -8.09
C GLY A 144 10.67 -5.28 -8.45
N CYS A 145 10.34 -4.39 -7.51
CA CYS A 145 9.44 -3.25 -7.73
C CYS A 145 10.22 -1.93 -7.87
N ASN A 146 9.55 -0.89 -8.38
CA ASN A 146 10.08 0.48 -8.47
C ASN A 146 11.49 0.59 -9.12
N GLY A 147 11.80 -0.30 -10.08
CA GLY A 147 13.11 -0.35 -10.74
C GLY A 147 14.20 -1.10 -9.95
N SER A 148 13.88 -1.70 -8.81
CA SER A 148 14.81 -2.58 -8.08
C SER A 148 15.16 -3.80 -8.92
N LYS A 149 16.44 -4.12 -9.04
CA LYS A 149 16.89 -5.33 -9.73
C LYS A 149 16.55 -6.57 -8.90
N ILE A 150 16.26 -7.66 -9.57
CA ILE A 150 16.08 -8.96 -8.91
C ILE A 150 17.44 -9.62 -8.82
N THR A 151 17.97 -9.77 -7.62
CA THR A 151 19.32 -10.31 -7.35
C THR A 151 19.29 -11.55 -6.45
N SER A 152 18.10 -12.02 -6.07
CA SER A 152 17.90 -13.29 -5.36
C SER A 152 16.60 -13.96 -5.84
N LYS A 153 16.42 -15.23 -5.53
CA LYS A 153 15.18 -15.97 -5.84
C LYS A 153 13.98 -15.46 -5.04
N ARG A 154 14.23 -14.84 -3.89
CA ARG A 154 13.20 -14.32 -3.02
C ARG A 154 12.59 -13.04 -3.62
N LEU A 155 11.28 -13.06 -3.84
CA LEU A 155 10.47 -11.88 -4.17
C LEU A 155 9.73 -11.39 -2.93
N PHE A 156 9.04 -10.25 -3.09
CA PHE A 156 8.24 -9.69 -2.01
C PHE A 156 7.05 -10.58 -1.66
N ASN A 157 6.74 -10.67 -0.37
CA ASN A 157 5.50 -11.22 0.14
C ASN A 157 5.06 -10.45 1.40
N ALA A 158 3.83 -10.71 1.86
CA ALA A 158 3.24 -9.92 2.93
C ALA A 158 3.68 -10.34 4.35
N TYR A 159 4.32 -11.49 4.51
CA TYR A 159 4.76 -12.00 5.83
C TYR A 159 6.17 -11.56 6.19
N GLN A 160 7.05 -11.43 5.20
CA GLN A 160 8.45 -11.14 5.46
C GLN A 160 8.68 -9.66 5.74
N THR A 161 8.96 -9.35 7.00
CA THR A 161 9.18 -7.99 7.50
C THR A 161 10.66 -7.62 7.63
N ASP A 162 11.55 -8.59 7.49
CA ASP A 162 13.01 -8.44 7.60
C ASP A 162 13.61 -7.42 6.61
N ASP A 163 13.10 -7.39 5.36
CA ASP A 163 13.51 -6.35 4.40
C ASP A 163 13.19 -4.93 4.92
N LEU A 164 12.01 -4.77 5.53
CA LEU A 164 11.62 -3.48 6.10
C LEU A 164 12.48 -3.12 7.32
N ASP A 165 12.77 -4.10 8.16
CA ASP A 165 13.64 -3.91 9.34
C ASP A 165 15.04 -3.46 8.93
N GLU A 166 15.66 -4.12 7.94
CA GLU A 166 16.97 -3.72 7.43
C GLU A 166 16.94 -2.31 6.81
N ILE A 167 15.86 -1.94 6.09
CA ILE A 167 15.69 -0.58 5.55
C ILE A 167 15.57 0.44 6.69
N ILE A 168 14.73 0.18 7.69
CA ILE A 168 14.52 1.08 8.83
C ILE A 168 15.83 1.26 9.60
N SER A 169 16.55 0.17 9.88
CA SER A 169 17.83 0.20 10.57
C SER A 169 18.86 1.02 9.80
N HIS A 170 19.00 0.81 8.49
CA HIS A 170 19.91 1.58 7.64
C HIS A 170 19.58 3.08 7.66
N VAL A 171 18.30 3.45 7.53
CA VAL A 171 17.87 4.85 7.52
C VAL A 171 18.03 5.50 8.91
N ASN A 172 17.83 4.74 9.99
CA ASN A 172 18.06 5.21 11.35
C ASN A 172 19.54 5.53 11.61
N HIS A 173 20.47 4.73 11.11
CA HIS A 173 21.90 5.05 11.17
C HIS A 173 22.24 6.33 10.41
N LYS A 174 21.56 6.57 9.28
CA LYS A 174 21.75 7.79 8.49
C LYS A 174 21.14 9.04 9.13
N TYR A 175 20.04 8.89 9.88
CA TYR A 175 19.32 9.98 10.54
C TYR A 175 19.04 9.67 12.02
N PRO A 176 20.11 9.54 12.85
CA PRO A 176 19.97 9.09 14.25
C PRO A 176 19.16 10.08 15.11
N ASN A 177 19.21 11.37 14.79
CA ASN A 177 18.57 12.44 15.57
C ASN A 177 17.10 12.67 15.26
N ALA A 178 16.49 11.87 14.35
CA ALA A 178 15.07 12.03 14.04
C ALA A 178 14.20 11.83 15.27
N VAL A 179 13.37 12.85 15.61
CA VAL A 179 12.58 12.86 16.85
C VAL A 179 11.41 11.90 16.85
N LYS A 180 10.89 11.55 15.67
CA LYS A 180 9.75 10.65 15.46
C LYS A 180 9.92 9.83 14.19
N ARG A 181 9.38 8.61 14.21
CA ARG A 181 9.44 7.66 13.10
C ARG A 181 8.07 7.04 12.88
N PHE A 182 7.55 7.19 11.65
CA PHE A 182 6.25 6.64 11.29
C PHE A 182 6.38 5.72 10.06
N VAL A 183 5.60 4.64 10.05
CA VAL A 183 5.45 3.77 8.89
C VAL A 183 4.05 3.90 8.34
N ILE A 184 3.91 4.12 7.03
CA ILE A 184 2.63 4.18 6.33
C ILE A 184 2.62 3.11 5.25
N GLY A 185 1.68 2.19 5.34
CA GLY A 185 1.52 1.14 4.34
C GLY A 185 0.20 1.25 3.57
N PHE A 186 0.26 1.02 2.26
CA PHE A 186 -0.91 0.96 1.40
C PHE A 186 -1.17 -0.46 0.94
N SER A 187 -2.40 -0.98 1.08
CA SER A 187 -2.80 -2.31 0.61
C SER A 187 -1.82 -3.39 1.10
N MET A 188 -1.08 -4.07 0.23
CA MET A 188 -0.07 -5.05 0.64
C MET A 188 1.01 -4.42 1.56
N GLY A 189 1.46 -3.20 1.25
CA GLY A 189 2.40 -2.49 2.12
C GLY A 189 1.84 -2.26 3.53
N SER A 190 0.51 -2.17 3.69
CA SER A 190 -0.12 -2.07 5.00
C SER A 190 -0.06 -3.39 5.78
N ILE A 191 -0.09 -4.54 5.09
CA ILE A 191 0.06 -5.84 5.76
C ILE A 191 1.50 -5.98 6.28
N VAL A 192 2.49 -5.66 5.44
CA VAL A 192 3.91 -5.69 5.86
C VAL A 192 4.15 -4.75 7.04
N ALA A 193 3.64 -3.50 6.97
CA ALA A 193 3.78 -2.53 8.05
C ALA A 193 3.14 -3.02 9.37
N SER A 194 1.97 -3.63 9.30
CA SER A 194 1.26 -4.14 10.46
C SER A 194 1.93 -5.37 11.07
N GLN A 195 2.42 -6.30 10.24
CA GLN A 195 3.21 -7.44 10.72
C GLN A 195 4.50 -6.96 11.41
N TYR A 196 5.21 -6.00 10.79
CA TYR A 196 6.38 -5.38 11.41
C TYR A 196 6.06 -4.82 12.80
N GLY A 197 4.92 -4.14 12.96
CA GLY A 197 4.51 -3.58 14.26
C GLY A 197 4.11 -4.62 15.30
N VAL A 198 3.78 -5.86 14.89
CA VAL A 198 3.49 -6.98 15.81
C VAL A 198 4.78 -7.71 16.18
N ASP A 199 5.69 -7.89 15.22
CA ASP A 199 6.87 -8.75 15.37
C ASP A 199 8.11 -7.98 15.89
N CYS A 200 8.07 -6.64 15.87
CA CYS A 200 9.19 -5.81 16.31
C CYS A 200 9.16 -5.59 17.82
N ASP A 201 10.12 -6.18 18.54
CA ASP A 201 10.27 -6.02 19.99
C ASP A 201 10.87 -4.65 20.38
N GLU A 202 11.63 -4.02 19.49
CA GLU A 202 12.22 -2.70 19.72
C GLU A 202 11.30 -1.59 19.24
N LYS A 203 10.95 -0.67 20.14
CA LYS A 203 10.09 0.49 19.82
C LYS A 203 10.84 1.58 19.06
N ILE A 204 11.39 1.25 17.90
CA ILE A 204 12.06 2.21 17.03
C ILE A 204 11.03 3.09 16.30
N ILE A 205 9.82 2.56 16.07
CA ILE A 205 8.73 3.23 15.35
C ILE A 205 7.69 3.78 16.33
N ASP A 206 7.39 5.06 16.23
CA ASP A 206 6.41 5.76 17.08
C ASP A 206 4.96 5.52 16.66
N GLY A 207 4.73 5.12 15.41
CA GLY A 207 3.38 4.82 14.94
C GLY A 207 3.32 4.22 13.54
N ILE A 208 2.27 3.43 13.32
CA ILE A 208 2.01 2.75 12.04
C ILE A 208 0.63 3.13 11.54
N ILE A 209 0.53 3.49 10.27
CA ILE A 209 -0.73 3.83 9.60
C ILE A 209 -0.96 2.84 8.47
N CYS A 210 -2.02 2.04 8.58
CA CYS A 210 -2.42 1.07 7.58
C CYS A 210 -3.60 1.60 6.76
N ILE A 211 -3.41 1.79 5.47
CA ILE A 211 -4.43 2.33 4.56
C ILE A 211 -4.89 1.23 3.62
N SER A 212 -6.21 1.04 3.50
CA SER A 212 -6.83 -0.03 2.70
C SER A 212 -6.31 -1.42 3.09
N HIS A 213 -6.12 -1.63 4.40
CA HIS A 213 -5.66 -2.88 4.97
C HIS A 213 -6.74 -3.97 4.86
N ASN A 214 -6.35 -5.18 4.50
CA ASN A 214 -7.24 -6.34 4.53
C ASN A 214 -7.05 -7.10 5.84
N LEU A 215 -8.05 -7.11 6.69
CA LEU A 215 -8.02 -7.85 7.96
C LEU A 215 -8.22 -9.37 7.77
N GLU A 216 -8.78 -9.79 6.66
CA GLU A 216 -9.09 -11.19 6.30
C GLU A 216 -8.52 -11.50 4.91
N SER A 217 -7.23 -11.86 4.85
CA SER A 217 -6.49 -12.01 3.58
C SER A 217 -7.07 -13.11 2.68
N LYS A 218 -7.46 -14.25 3.24
CA LYS A 218 -8.10 -15.34 2.49
C LYS A 218 -9.38 -14.87 1.80
N LYS A 219 -10.25 -14.18 2.54
CA LYS A 219 -11.50 -13.64 2.00
C LYS A 219 -11.27 -12.58 0.92
N CYS A 220 -10.23 -11.75 1.09
CA CYS A 220 -9.84 -10.77 0.08
C CYS A 220 -9.47 -11.46 -1.24
N VAL A 221 -8.65 -12.50 -1.21
CA VAL A 221 -8.26 -13.26 -2.40
C VAL A 221 -9.49 -13.91 -3.07
N GLN A 222 -10.38 -14.53 -2.31
CA GLN A 222 -11.63 -15.09 -2.84
C GLN A 222 -12.53 -14.04 -3.51
N LEU A 223 -12.56 -12.82 -2.97
CA LEU A 223 -13.31 -11.71 -3.56
C LEU A 223 -12.67 -11.21 -4.87
N LEU A 224 -11.35 -11.27 -5.00
CA LEU A 224 -10.66 -10.93 -6.24
C LEU A 224 -10.96 -11.90 -7.39
N GLU A 225 -11.31 -13.14 -7.09
CA GLU A 225 -11.67 -14.16 -8.08
C GLU A 225 -13.08 -14.02 -8.66
N LYS A 226 -13.95 -13.19 -8.05
CA LYS A 226 -15.28 -12.91 -8.62
C LYS A 226 -15.15 -12.26 -10.00
N PRO A 227 -16.04 -12.59 -10.97
CA PRO A 227 -15.87 -12.25 -12.38
C PRO A 227 -15.47 -10.79 -12.65
N LEU A 228 -16.20 -9.84 -12.11
CA LEU A 228 -15.91 -8.41 -12.30
C LEU A 228 -14.60 -7.99 -11.64
N ASN A 229 -14.35 -8.44 -10.41
CA ASN A 229 -13.13 -8.13 -9.68
C ASN A 229 -11.91 -8.80 -10.33
N ASN A 230 -12.09 -9.98 -10.88
CA ASN A 230 -11.03 -10.69 -11.59
C ASN A 230 -10.53 -9.86 -12.78
N ILE A 231 -11.46 -9.37 -13.62
CA ILE A 231 -11.11 -8.56 -14.79
C ILE A 231 -10.49 -7.22 -14.38
N LEU A 232 -11.11 -6.54 -13.40
CA LEU A 232 -10.70 -5.17 -13.04
C LEU A 232 -9.44 -5.11 -12.19
N TYR A 233 -9.17 -6.11 -11.37
CA TYR A 233 -8.11 -6.08 -10.34
C TYR A 233 -7.16 -7.26 -10.39
N ASN A 234 -7.69 -8.50 -10.32
CA ASN A 234 -6.85 -9.69 -10.20
C ASN A 234 -5.93 -9.86 -11.43
N GLN A 235 -6.48 -9.84 -12.64
CA GLN A 235 -5.69 -10.00 -13.86
C GLN A 235 -4.60 -8.95 -14.03
N PRO A 236 -4.85 -7.62 -13.86
CA PRO A 236 -3.81 -6.62 -13.91
C PRO A 236 -2.68 -6.84 -12.90
N MET A 237 -3.02 -7.21 -11.66
CA MET A 237 -2.02 -7.51 -10.62
C MET A 237 -1.21 -8.76 -10.97
N MET A 238 -1.87 -9.83 -11.41
CA MET A 238 -1.19 -11.05 -11.84
C MET A 238 -0.28 -10.82 -13.05
N ASN A 239 -0.68 -9.97 -14.00
CA ASN A 239 0.16 -9.62 -15.15
C ASN A 239 1.41 -8.87 -14.72
N SER A 240 1.31 -7.97 -13.73
CA SER A 240 2.47 -7.29 -13.16
C SER A 240 3.46 -8.28 -12.54
N LEU A 241 2.97 -9.24 -11.76
CA LEU A 241 3.79 -10.30 -11.17
C LEU A 241 4.46 -11.19 -12.22
N LYS A 242 3.69 -11.64 -13.20
CA LYS A 242 4.21 -12.45 -14.31
C LYS A 242 5.39 -11.75 -14.99
N HIS A 243 5.25 -10.44 -15.22
CA HIS A 243 6.30 -9.62 -15.82
C HIS A 243 7.58 -9.55 -14.96
N ILE A 244 7.43 -9.41 -13.63
CA ILE A 244 8.56 -9.41 -12.69
C ILE A 244 9.28 -10.76 -12.75
N ILE A 245 8.55 -11.87 -12.69
CA ILE A 245 9.12 -13.21 -12.66
C ILE A 245 9.77 -13.59 -14.02
N GLN A 246 9.16 -13.22 -15.13
CA GLN A 246 9.71 -13.47 -16.47
C GLN A 246 11.09 -12.81 -16.64
N LYS A 247 11.30 -11.64 -16.06
CA LYS A 247 12.56 -10.91 -16.10
C LYS A 247 13.61 -11.42 -15.12
N SER A 248 13.22 -12.26 -14.18
CA SER A 248 14.14 -12.77 -13.16
C SER A 248 15.07 -13.82 -13.73
N PRO A 249 16.39 -13.73 -13.50
CA PRO A 249 17.33 -14.77 -13.87
C PRO A 249 17.33 -15.97 -12.89
N PHE A 250 16.63 -15.85 -11.74
CA PHE A 250 16.64 -16.84 -10.66
C PHE A 250 15.54 -17.89 -10.75
N TYR A 251 14.64 -17.77 -11.73
CA TYR A 251 13.60 -18.77 -12.01
C TYR A 251 13.90 -19.53 -13.27
N THR A 252 13.77 -20.86 -13.20
CA THR A 252 13.90 -21.72 -14.36
C THR A 252 12.78 -21.47 -15.37
N GLU A 253 12.97 -21.85 -16.63
CA GLU A 253 11.93 -21.69 -17.64
C GLU A 253 10.68 -22.52 -17.31
N GLU A 254 10.83 -23.64 -16.60
CA GLU A 254 9.69 -24.43 -16.12
C GLU A 254 8.89 -23.68 -15.03
N GLU A 255 9.58 -23.07 -14.05
CA GLU A 255 8.95 -22.24 -13.02
C GLU A 255 8.24 -21.04 -13.64
N LYS A 256 8.88 -20.34 -14.59
CA LYS A 256 8.27 -19.24 -15.34
C LYS A 256 7.02 -19.69 -16.10
N LYS A 257 7.06 -20.83 -16.78
CA LYS A 257 5.88 -21.39 -17.46
C LYS A 257 4.73 -21.71 -16.48
N LYS A 258 5.04 -22.25 -15.30
CA LYS A 258 4.03 -22.49 -14.25
C LYS A 258 3.37 -21.19 -13.81
N VAL A 259 4.15 -20.14 -13.54
CA VAL A 259 3.63 -18.82 -13.11
C VAL A 259 2.81 -18.15 -14.20
N ILE A 260 3.23 -18.24 -15.48
CA ILE A 260 2.47 -17.65 -16.60
C ILE A 260 1.05 -18.25 -16.69
N LYS A 261 0.91 -19.53 -16.40
CA LYS A 261 -0.39 -20.22 -16.42
C LYS A 261 -1.27 -19.89 -15.20
N MET A 262 -0.71 -19.31 -14.15
CA MET A 262 -1.48 -18.94 -12.96
C MET A 262 -2.33 -17.70 -13.23
N ASN A 263 -3.58 -17.75 -12.79
CA ASN A 263 -4.54 -16.66 -12.96
C ASN A 263 -5.12 -16.18 -11.61
N ASN A 264 -4.59 -16.69 -10.48
CA ASN A 264 -5.06 -16.35 -9.15
C ASN A 264 -3.91 -16.17 -8.15
N PHE A 265 -4.21 -15.44 -7.08
CA PHE A 265 -3.27 -15.19 -6.00
C PHE A 265 -2.95 -16.42 -5.17
N GLU A 266 -3.83 -17.39 -5.10
CA GLU A 266 -3.60 -18.60 -4.32
C GLU A 266 -2.39 -19.39 -4.84
N GLY A 267 -2.35 -19.64 -6.16
CA GLY A 267 -1.21 -20.29 -6.79
C GLY A 267 0.09 -19.48 -6.64
N TYR A 268 0.01 -18.14 -6.76
CA TYR A 268 1.15 -17.27 -6.54
C TYR A 268 1.66 -17.35 -5.09
N ASN A 269 0.77 -17.18 -4.10
CA ASN A 269 1.14 -17.23 -2.69
C ASN A 269 1.74 -18.59 -2.32
N TYR A 270 1.21 -19.69 -2.86
CA TYR A 270 1.79 -21.00 -2.64
C TYR A 270 3.23 -21.09 -3.15
N LEU A 271 3.49 -20.69 -4.39
CA LEU A 271 4.82 -20.81 -4.99
C LEU A 271 5.82 -19.78 -4.46
N MET A 272 5.40 -18.55 -4.26
CA MET A 272 6.29 -17.41 -4.00
C MET A 272 6.37 -17.02 -2.52
N ALA A 273 5.46 -17.51 -1.71
CA ALA A 273 5.50 -17.30 -0.27
C ALA A 273 5.61 -18.61 0.49
N CYS A 274 4.60 -19.49 0.41
CA CYS A 274 4.58 -20.70 1.25
C CYS A 274 5.84 -21.56 1.08
N LYS A 275 6.25 -21.86 -0.15
CA LYS A 275 7.45 -22.67 -0.40
C LYS A 275 8.74 -22.02 0.11
N ILE A 276 8.83 -20.70 0.07
CA ILE A 276 10.03 -19.96 0.52
C ILE A 276 10.15 -19.98 2.05
N ILE A 277 9.01 -19.91 2.74
CA ILE A 277 8.97 -19.89 4.21
C ILE A 277 8.65 -21.26 4.84
N GLY A 278 8.62 -22.33 4.04
CA GLY A 278 8.47 -23.71 4.51
C GLY A 278 7.04 -24.09 4.91
N LEU A 279 6.01 -23.47 4.35
CA LEU A 279 4.61 -23.81 4.59
C LEU A 279 4.08 -24.80 3.58
N ASN A 280 3.14 -25.65 4.02
CA ASN A 280 2.55 -26.70 3.19
C ASN A 280 1.36 -26.20 2.36
N CYS A 281 0.65 -25.17 2.81
CA CYS A 281 -0.52 -24.64 2.13
C CYS A 281 -0.70 -23.12 2.35
N THR A 282 -1.55 -22.54 1.50
CA THR A 282 -1.87 -21.09 1.55
C THR A 282 -2.71 -20.70 2.77
N ASP A 283 -3.46 -21.63 3.36
CA ASP A 283 -4.24 -21.37 4.57
C ASP A 283 -3.35 -21.07 5.76
N GLU A 284 -2.21 -21.75 5.90
CA GLU A 284 -1.20 -21.43 6.91
C GLU A 284 -0.63 -20.03 6.68
N TYR A 285 -0.31 -19.69 5.43
CA TYR A 285 0.18 -18.38 5.08
C TYR A 285 -0.83 -17.26 5.41
N TYR A 286 -2.11 -17.44 5.07
CA TYR A 286 -3.14 -16.46 5.39
C TYR A 286 -3.30 -16.25 6.90
N LYS A 287 -3.24 -17.30 7.70
CA LYS A 287 -3.25 -17.19 9.17
C LYS A 287 -2.07 -16.37 9.70
N LEU A 288 -0.89 -16.51 9.10
CA LEU A 288 0.29 -15.74 9.52
C LEU A 288 0.16 -14.25 9.23
N ILE A 289 -0.43 -13.88 8.08
CA ILE A 289 -0.55 -12.46 7.68
C ILE A 289 -1.84 -11.80 8.15
N GLU A 290 -2.77 -12.52 8.75
CA GLU A 290 -3.99 -11.95 9.32
C GLU A 290 -3.72 -11.29 10.67
N LEU A 291 -4.18 -10.04 10.81
CA LEU A 291 -4.06 -9.30 12.08
C LEU A 291 -5.16 -9.60 13.09
N LYS A 292 -6.34 -9.98 12.62
CA LYS A 292 -7.52 -10.14 13.48
C LYS A 292 -7.32 -10.99 14.73
N PRO A 293 -6.50 -12.06 14.72
CA PRO A 293 -6.18 -12.82 15.93
C PRO A 293 -5.10 -12.17 16.81
N LYS A 294 -4.42 -11.11 16.31
CA LYS A 294 -3.24 -10.51 16.96
C LYS A 294 -3.53 -9.16 17.62
N ILE A 295 -4.71 -8.60 17.38
CA ILE A 295 -5.23 -7.35 17.95
C ILE A 295 -6.58 -7.57 18.61
#